data_bbf01e00902c5eab2c53920391aa02fa
#
_entry.id   bbf01e00902c5eab2c53920391aa02fa
#
_cell.length_a   1.000
_cell.length_b   1.000
_cell.length_c   1.000
_cell.angle_alpha   90.00
_cell.angle_beta   90.00
_cell.angle_gamma   90.00
#
_symmetry.space_group_name_H-M   'P 1'
#
loop_
_entity.id
_entity.type
_entity.pdbx_description
1 polymer ?
#
loop_
_entity_poly.entity_id
_entity_poly.type
_entity_poly.pdbx_seq_one_letter_code
_entity_poly.pdbx_strand_id
1 'polypeptide(L)'
;MTKLPFSGEFKVTCEYGRRGNAWKSGVHSAMDLVGITNKKVYSICNGVIERAGYDKGGFGNYVRIKEDGTENRIYLAHLERIYVKVGQRVSYITVVGLMGSTGNSTGPHTHVEIRKFKNGVAVSKLNPATYMGIPNKVGTYNSVNYQINAQTPASTAQSAVLKTLARNTNLRTEPNTRSNATLYLADTTLYVLESAVAQSNGYTWDKVRIRVNGKEGYMINKNYK
;
A
#
# COMPACT_ATOMS: atom_id res chain seq x y z
N MET A 1 4.50 6.48 0.76
CA MET A 1 3.40 5.51 0.51
C MET A 1 2.77 5.19 1.85
N THR A 2 1.52 4.79 1.87
CA THR A 2 0.82 4.41 3.11
C THR A 2 0.33 2.98 2.99
N LYS A 3 0.27 2.25 4.13
CA LYS A 3 -0.48 0.99 4.23
C LYS A 3 -1.98 1.25 4.46
N LEU A 4 -2.54 2.26 3.78
CA LEU A 4 -3.92 2.67 4.00
C LEU A 4 -4.76 2.44 2.74
N PRO A 5 -6.03 2.04 2.91
CA PRO A 5 -6.93 1.84 1.77
C PRO A 5 -7.39 3.17 1.14
N PHE A 6 -7.14 4.31 1.78
CA PHE A 6 -7.54 5.63 1.30
C PHE A 6 -6.37 6.61 1.25
N SER A 7 -6.42 7.54 0.29
CA SER A 7 -5.53 8.69 0.16
C SER A 7 -6.29 9.97 0.55
N GLY A 8 -5.65 10.85 1.32
CA GLY A 8 -6.26 12.04 1.91
C GLY A 8 -6.98 11.74 3.22
N GLU A 9 -8.07 12.46 3.49
CA GLU A 9 -8.86 12.26 4.70
C GLU A 9 -9.71 10.99 4.64
N PHE A 10 -9.75 10.29 5.76
CA PHE A 10 -10.57 9.11 5.97
C PHE A 10 -11.05 9.04 7.42
N LYS A 11 -12.11 8.30 7.67
CA LYS A 11 -12.67 8.09 9.00
C LYS A 11 -12.61 6.61 9.36
N VAL A 12 -12.16 6.29 10.56
CA VAL A 12 -12.39 5.00 11.21
C VAL A 12 -13.80 5.05 11.80
N THR A 13 -14.69 4.18 11.35
CA THR A 13 -16.09 4.12 11.81
C THR A 13 -16.35 2.97 12.76
N CYS A 14 -15.55 1.91 12.69
CA CYS A 14 -15.56 0.82 13.64
C CYS A 14 -14.15 0.27 13.86
N GLU A 15 -13.70 0.23 15.10
CA GLU A 15 -12.41 -0.27 15.54
C GLU A 15 -12.35 -1.80 15.59
N TYR A 16 -11.14 -2.33 15.48
CA TYR A 16 -10.86 -3.75 15.75
C TYR A 16 -11.08 -4.05 17.23
N GLY A 17 -11.74 -5.20 17.51
CA GLY A 17 -11.98 -5.64 18.88
C GLY A 17 -13.25 -5.06 19.52
N ARG A 18 -13.99 -4.19 18.80
CA ARG A 18 -15.29 -3.70 19.30
C ARG A 18 -16.24 -4.87 19.57
N ARG A 19 -16.85 -4.86 20.75
CA ARG A 19 -17.82 -5.91 21.16
C ARG A 19 -19.24 -5.52 20.75
N GLY A 20 -20.06 -6.51 20.38
CA GLY A 20 -21.46 -6.30 20.03
C GLY A 20 -22.11 -7.49 19.31
N ASN A 21 -23.42 -7.52 19.29
CA ASN A 21 -24.23 -8.61 18.73
C ASN A 21 -24.30 -8.58 17.18
N ALA A 22 -23.77 -7.54 16.54
CA ALA A 22 -23.70 -7.45 15.08
C ALA A 22 -22.74 -8.48 14.46
N TRP A 23 -21.84 -9.05 15.25
CA TRP A 23 -20.84 -10.02 14.79
C TRP A 23 -21.07 -11.40 15.41
N LYS A 24 -21.05 -12.45 14.58
CA LYS A 24 -21.23 -13.85 15.04
C LYS A 24 -20.28 -14.26 16.16
N SER A 25 -19.07 -13.70 16.19
CA SER A 25 -18.06 -13.93 17.24
C SER A 25 -18.22 -13.03 18.45
N GLY A 26 -19.23 -12.16 18.48
CA GLY A 26 -19.39 -11.13 19.51
C GLY A 26 -18.37 -9.99 19.45
N VAL A 27 -17.44 -10.03 18.48
CA VAL A 27 -16.33 -9.09 18.35
C VAL A 27 -16.10 -8.73 16.89
N HIS A 28 -15.87 -7.45 16.59
CA HIS A 28 -15.44 -6.98 15.28
C HIS A 28 -13.96 -7.32 15.06
N SER A 29 -13.70 -8.34 14.27
CA SER A 29 -12.35 -8.84 13.98
C SER A 29 -11.70 -8.20 12.75
N ALA A 30 -12.09 -6.98 12.45
CA ALA A 30 -11.67 -6.15 11.33
C ALA A 30 -11.69 -4.67 11.74
N MET A 31 -11.47 -3.77 10.81
CA MET A 31 -11.63 -2.33 10.99
C MET A 31 -12.42 -1.78 9.82
N ASP A 32 -13.41 -0.91 10.10
CA ASP A 32 -14.21 -0.28 9.06
C ASP A 32 -13.75 1.17 8.86
N LEU A 33 -13.49 1.53 7.60
CA LEU A 33 -12.99 2.83 7.21
C LEU A 33 -13.82 3.44 6.08
N VAL A 34 -13.99 4.76 6.14
CA VAL A 34 -14.68 5.57 5.12
C VAL A 34 -13.70 6.56 4.53
N GLY A 35 -13.50 6.53 3.22
CA GLY A 35 -12.75 7.56 2.50
C GLY A 35 -13.58 8.84 2.39
N ILE A 36 -13.04 9.96 2.88
CA ILE A 36 -13.67 11.28 2.85
C ILE A 36 -13.26 12.04 1.59
N THR A 37 -11.96 12.16 1.34
CA THR A 37 -11.42 12.86 0.17
C THR A 37 -11.83 12.19 -1.14
N ASN A 38 -11.82 10.86 -1.17
CA ASN A 38 -12.26 10.07 -2.33
C ASN A 38 -12.66 8.64 -1.91
N LYS A 39 -13.38 7.95 -2.81
CA LYS A 39 -13.86 6.59 -2.57
C LYS A 39 -12.96 5.49 -3.17
N LYS A 40 -11.84 5.84 -3.79
CA LYS A 40 -10.90 4.85 -4.34
C LYS A 40 -10.28 4.04 -3.20
N VAL A 41 -10.36 2.71 -3.32
CA VAL A 41 -9.75 1.79 -2.35
C VAL A 41 -8.44 1.30 -2.94
N TYR A 42 -7.35 1.57 -2.23
CA TYR A 42 -6.00 1.14 -2.60
C TYR A 42 -5.63 -0.16 -1.91
N SER A 43 -4.74 -0.93 -2.53
CA SER A 43 -4.08 -2.04 -1.84
C SER A 43 -3.26 -1.52 -0.66
N ILE A 44 -3.31 -2.23 0.47
CA ILE A 44 -2.53 -1.90 1.68
C ILE A 44 -1.26 -2.73 1.81
N CYS A 45 -0.91 -3.50 0.76
CA CYS A 45 0.30 -4.30 0.69
C CYS A 45 0.76 -4.47 -0.77
N ASN A 46 1.99 -4.94 -0.93
CA ASN A 46 2.44 -5.58 -2.17
C ASN A 46 1.98 -7.04 -2.14
N GLY A 47 1.51 -7.56 -3.27
CA GLY A 47 1.03 -8.95 -3.30
C GLY A 47 0.35 -9.35 -4.60
N VAL A 48 -0.37 -10.46 -4.53
CA VAL A 48 -1.15 -11.01 -5.66
C VAL A 48 -2.61 -11.16 -5.25
N ILE A 49 -3.52 -10.80 -6.13
CA ILE A 49 -4.96 -10.99 -5.94
C ILE A 49 -5.29 -12.49 -5.97
N GLU A 50 -5.71 -13.06 -4.84
CA GLU A 50 -6.17 -14.46 -4.76
C GLU A 50 -7.67 -14.60 -4.99
N ARG A 51 -8.45 -13.55 -4.70
CA ARG A 51 -9.91 -13.48 -4.92
C ARG A 51 -10.30 -12.07 -5.34
N ALA A 52 -11.24 -11.99 -6.26
CA ALA A 52 -11.89 -10.76 -6.71
C ALA A 52 -13.30 -11.15 -7.18
N GLY A 53 -14.34 -10.73 -6.46
CA GLY A 53 -15.72 -11.11 -6.77
C GLY A 53 -16.68 -10.90 -5.62
N TYR A 54 -17.88 -11.46 -5.73
CA TYR A 54 -18.95 -11.32 -4.75
C TYR A 54 -18.98 -12.51 -3.77
N ASP A 55 -19.04 -12.21 -2.48
CA ASP A 55 -19.23 -13.18 -1.40
C ASP A 55 -20.62 -13.03 -0.78
N LYS A 56 -21.39 -14.12 -0.80
CA LYS A 56 -22.73 -14.18 -0.17
C LYS A 56 -22.68 -14.31 1.36
N GLY A 57 -21.51 -14.63 1.90
CA GLY A 57 -21.28 -14.85 3.34
C GLY A 57 -21.15 -13.57 4.15
N GLY A 58 -21.21 -12.40 3.51
CA GLY A 58 -21.21 -11.12 4.20
C GLY A 58 -20.33 -10.05 3.57
N PHE A 59 -19.19 -10.38 2.95
CA PHE A 59 -18.26 -9.38 2.39
C PHE A 59 -18.82 -8.60 1.19
N GLY A 60 -19.85 -9.13 0.50
CA GLY A 60 -20.30 -8.53 -0.76
C GLY A 60 -19.19 -8.57 -1.82
N ASN A 61 -19.02 -7.51 -2.59
CA ASN A 61 -17.88 -7.37 -3.48
C ASN A 61 -16.61 -7.17 -2.65
N TYR A 62 -15.61 -8.03 -2.86
CA TYR A 62 -14.37 -7.98 -2.12
C TYR A 62 -13.17 -8.42 -2.95
N VAL A 63 -12.01 -8.01 -2.51
CA VAL A 63 -10.74 -8.56 -2.95
C VAL A 63 -9.99 -9.19 -1.80
N ARG A 64 -9.29 -10.30 -2.08
CA ARG A 64 -8.35 -10.93 -1.16
C ARG A 64 -6.97 -10.92 -1.78
N ILE A 65 -6.01 -10.34 -1.08
CA ILE A 65 -4.64 -10.19 -1.53
C ILE A 65 -3.75 -11.10 -0.69
N LYS A 66 -2.96 -11.94 -1.35
CA LYS A 66 -1.85 -12.65 -0.71
C LYS A 66 -0.67 -11.68 -0.63
N GLU A 67 -0.29 -11.30 0.60
CA GLU A 67 0.83 -10.39 0.84
C GLU A 67 2.17 -11.07 0.54
N ASP A 68 3.05 -10.34 -0.14
CA ASP A 68 4.39 -10.83 -0.47
C ASP A 68 5.24 -11.06 0.79
N GLY A 69 6.02 -12.13 0.81
CA GLY A 69 6.96 -12.46 1.89
C GLY A 69 6.30 -12.84 3.21
N THR A 70 4.96 -12.99 3.25
CA THR A 70 4.22 -13.36 4.45
C THR A 70 3.15 -14.42 4.17
N GLU A 71 2.57 -14.95 5.21
CA GLU A 71 1.37 -15.80 5.12
C GLU A 71 0.06 -15.03 5.36
N ASN A 72 0.09 -13.70 5.28
CA ASN A 72 -1.09 -12.88 5.47
C ASN A 72 -1.99 -12.86 4.22
N ARG A 73 -3.29 -12.78 4.46
CA ARG A 73 -4.32 -12.46 3.47
C ARG A 73 -5.06 -11.21 3.90
N ILE A 74 -5.05 -10.21 3.05
CA ILE A 74 -5.73 -8.94 3.26
C ILE A 74 -7.06 -8.98 2.53
N TYR A 75 -8.14 -8.69 3.23
CA TYR A 75 -9.50 -8.59 2.71
C TYR A 75 -9.92 -7.12 2.71
N LEU A 76 -10.35 -6.62 1.55
CA LEU A 76 -10.94 -5.30 1.38
C LEU A 76 -12.34 -5.53 0.82
N ALA A 77 -13.37 -5.29 1.64
CA ALA A 77 -14.74 -5.72 1.35
C ALA A 77 -15.74 -4.57 1.29
N HIS A 78 -17.00 -4.90 0.98
CA HIS A 78 -18.15 -4.02 0.75
C HIS A 78 -17.96 -3.06 -0.42
N LEU A 79 -17.12 -3.43 -1.40
CA LEU A 79 -16.80 -2.61 -2.56
C LEU A 79 -18.04 -2.41 -3.44
N GLU A 80 -18.20 -1.22 -4.00
CA GLU A 80 -19.16 -0.96 -5.07
C GLU A 80 -18.71 -1.62 -6.37
N ARG A 81 -17.42 -1.45 -6.71
CA ARG A 81 -16.79 -2.00 -7.92
C ARG A 81 -15.41 -2.56 -7.60
N ILE A 82 -15.04 -3.64 -8.28
CA ILE A 82 -13.70 -4.24 -8.26
C ILE A 82 -12.99 -3.87 -9.55
N TYR A 83 -11.73 -3.42 -9.47
CA TYR A 83 -10.92 -2.97 -10.61
C TYR A 83 -9.76 -3.91 -10.94
N VAL A 84 -9.60 -4.98 -10.19
CA VAL A 84 -8.52 -5.96 -10.34
C VAL A 84 -9.08 -7.35 -10.60
N LYS A 85 -8.24 -8.25 -11.08
CA LYS A 85 -8.59 -9.66 -11.36
C LYS A 85 -7.67 -10.61 -10.60
N VAL A 86 -8.12 -11.86 -10.40
CA VAL A 86 -7.32 -12.93 -9.80
C VAL A 86 -6.04 -13.13 -10.60
N GLY A 87 -4.92 -13.30 -9.87
CA GLY A 87 -3.57 -13.42 -10.43
C GLY A 87 -2.87 -12.07 -10.67
N GLN A 88 -3.57 -10.95 -10.62
CA GLN A 88 -2.97 -9.63 -10.80
C GLN A 88 -2.05 -9.28 -9.64
N ARG A 89 -0.85 -8.79 -9.93
CA ARG A 89 0.05 -8.19 -8.94
C ARG A 89 -0.43 -6.77 -8.59
N VAL A 90 -0.36 -6.46 -7.31
CA VAL A 90 -0.76 -5.15 -6.75
C VAL A 90 0.32 -4.60 -5.84
N SER A 91 0.29 -3.31 -5.65
CA SER A 91 1.15 -2.58 -4.72
C SER A 91 0.34 -1.48 -4.02
N TYR A 92 0.93 -0.83 -3.02
CA TYR A 92 0.31 0.26 -2.24
C TYR A 92 -0.32 1.41 -3.04
N ILE A 93 -0.02 1.51 -4.34
CA ILE A 93 -0.59 2.53 -5.24
C ILE A 93 -1.66 1.97 -6.17
N THR A 94 -1.91 0.66 -6.14
CA THR A 94 -2.90 0.02 -6.99
C THR A 94 -4.30 0.27 -6.44
N VAL A 95 -5.16 0.92 -7.23
CA VAL A 95 -6.58 1.01 -6.92
C VAL A 95 -7.23 -0.34 -7.18
N VAL A 96 -7.70 -1.00 -6.13
CA VAL A 96 -8.32 -2.33 -6.23
C VAL A 96 -9.82 -2.28 -6.41
N GLY A 97 -10.45 -1.14 -6.10
CA GLY A 97 -11.89 -0.96 -6.25
C GLY A 97 -12.38 0.40 -5.78
N LEU A 98 -13.69 0.51 -5.69
CA LEU A 98 -14.40 1.68 -5.18
C LEU A 98 -15.15 1.29 -3.91
N MET A 99 -15.03 2.10 -2.85
CA MET A 99 -15.77 1.94 -1.61
C MET A 99 -17.27 1.95 -1.87
N GLY A 100 -17.99 1.02 -1.26
CA GLY A 100 -19.43 0.87 -1.41
C GLY A 100 -20.09 0.35 -0.14
N SER A 101 -21.24 -0.33 -0.32
CA SER A 101 -22.04 -0.90 0.76
C SER A 101 -22.67 -2.22 0.32
N THR A 102 -21.92 -3.05 -0.40
CA THR A 102 -22.42 -4.37 -0.84
C THR A 102 -22.27 -5.43 0.24
N GLY A 103 -23.07 -6.49 0.16
CA GLY A 103 -23.07 -7.55 1.16
C GLY A 103 -23.76 -7.16 2.47
N ASN A 104 -23.28 -7.65 3.62
CA ASN A 104 -23.81 -7.30 4.93
C ASN A 104 -23.18 -6.00 5.45
N SER A 105 -23.71 -4.88 4.99
CA SER A 105 -23.22 -3.54 5.30
C SER A 105 -24.37 -2.60 5.62
N THR A 106 -24.21 -1.76 6.63
CA THR A 106 -25.21 -0.76 7.07
C THR A 106 -25.05 0.60 6.40
N GLY A 107 -24.02 0.79 5.60
CA GLY A 107 -23.73 2.04 4.90
C GLY A 107 -22.34 2.01 4.23
N PRO A 108 -22.01 3.01 3.39
CA PRO A 108 -20.76 3.00 2.63
C PRO A 108 -19.53 3.00 3.52
N HIS A 109 -18.72 1.95 3.42
CA HIS A 109 -17.40 1.81 4.07
C HIS A 109 -16.57 0.73 3.37
N THR A 110 -15.29 0.64 3.70
CA THR A 110 -14.44 -0.51 3.38
C THR A 110 -14.12 -1.25 4.66
N HIS A 111 -14.49 -2.51 4.71
CA HIS A 111 -14.12 -3.44 5.77
C HIS A 111 -12.73 -3.98 5.48
N VAL A 112 -11.80 -3.76 6.39
CA VAL A 112 -10.40 -4.19 6.30
C VAL A 112 -10.16 -5.31 7.29
N GLU A 113 -9.92 -6.52 6.79
CA GLU A 113 -9.61 -7.68 7.64
C GLU A 113 -8.28 -8.29 7.20
N ILE A 114 -7.46 -8.71 8.16
CA ILE A 114 -6.18 -9.36 7.90
C ILE A 114 -6.16 -10.71 8.60
N ARG A 115 -5.96 -11.77 7.83
CA ARG A 115 -5.85 -13.14 8.35
C ARG A 115 -4.46 -13.69 8.11
N LYS A 116 -3.88 -14.28 9.15
CA LYS A 116 -2.68 -15.10 9.01
C LYS A 116 -3.07 -16.53 8.65
N PHE A 117 -2.40 -17.08 7.66
CA PHE A 117 -2.61 -18.46 7.21
C PHE A 117 -1.42 -19.34 7.61
N LYS A 118 -1.68 -20.63 7.77
CA LYS A 118 -0.67 -21.68 7.89
C LYS A 118 -1.18 -22.91 7.14
N ASN A 119 -0.39 -23.44 6.22
CA ASN A 119 -0.77 -24.58 5.37
C ASN A 119 -2.14 -24.39 4.68
N GLY A 120 -2.41 -23.19 4.17
CA GLY A 120 -3.64 -22.88 3.45
C GLY A 120 -4.87 -22.61 4.34
N VAL A 121 -4.76 -22.71 5.68
CA VAL A 121 -5.87 -22.50 6.64
C VAL A 121 -5.62 -21.20 7.41
N ALA A 122 -6.68 -20.41 7.60
CA ALA A 122 -6.62 -19.21 8.45
C ALA A 122 -6.48 -19.62 9.92
N VAL A 123 -5.40 -19.19 10.57
CA VAL A 123 -5.08 -19.56 11.96
C VAL A 123 -5.30 -18.42 12.97
N SER A 124 -5.26 -17.18 12.52
CA SER A 124 -5.52 -16.00 13.36
C SER A 124 -5.91 -14.79 12.53
N LYS A 125 -6.50 -13.79 13.20
CA LYS A 125 -6.75 -12.46 12.65
C LYS A 125 -5.82 -11.45 13.30
N LEU A 126 -5.27 -10.55 12.51
CA LEU A 126 -4.38 -9.50 12.97
C LEU A 126 -5.18 -8.21 13.15
N ASN A 127 -4.75 -7.37 14.08
CA ASN A 127 -5.33 -6.03 14.24
C ASN A 127 -4.95 -5.14 13.04
N PRO A 128 -5.91 -4.71 12.20
CA PRO A 128 -5.61 -3.89 11.03
C PRO A 128 -5.03 -2.52 11.39
N ALA A 129 -5.40 -1.95 12.54
CA ALA A 129 -4.85 -0.68 12.99
C ALA A 129 -3.33 -0.77 13.21
N THR A 130 -2.88 -1.81 13.93
CA THR A 130 -1.45 -2.08 14.14
C THR A 130 -0.73 -2.34 12.82
N TYR A 131 -1.35 -3.10 11.91
CA TYR A 131 -0.79 -3.40 10.60
C TYR A 131 -0.64 -2.13 9.74
N MET A 132 -1.63 -1.26 9.74
CA MET A 132 -1.66 -0.01 8.98
C MET A 132 -0.87 1.13 9.66
N GLY A 133 -0.51 0.98 10.94
CA GLY A 133 0.18 2.02 11.72
C GLY A 133 -0.71 3.20 12.07
N ILE A 134 -2.02 2.98 12.28
CA ILE A 134 -3.00 4.01 12.66
C ILE A 134 -3.61 3.72 14.03
N PRO A 135 -4.24 4.72 14.69
CA PRO A 135 -4.96 4.47 15.94
C PRO A 135 -6.12 3.49 15.76
N ASN A 136 -6.26 2.53 16.69
CA ASN A 136 -7.44 1.67 16.78
C ASN A 136 -8.57 2.39 17.52
N LYS A 137 -9.06 3.47 16.93
CA LYS A 137 -10.05 4.37 17.53
C LYS A 137 -10.92 5.03 16.48
N VAL A 138 -12.22 5.11 16.73
CA VAL A 138 -13.13 5.91 15.89
C VAL A 138 -12.68 7.37 15.84
N GLY A 139 -12.61 7.94 14.65
CA GLY A 139 -12.15 9.31 14.44
C GLY A 139 -11.80 9.58 12.97
N THR A 140 -11.55 10.85 12.67
CA THR A 140 -11.11 11.30 11.34
C THR A 140 -9.59 11.49 11.35
N TYR A 141 -8.95 11.01 10.29
CA TYR A 141 -7.50 10.98 10.13
C TYR A 141 -7.13 11.42 8.72
N ASN A 142 -5.86 11.81 8.51
CA ASN A 142 -5.36 12.10 7.18
C ASN A 142 -4.17 11.20 6.86
N SER A 143 -4.21 10.55 5.69
CA SER A 143 -3.21 9.56 5.26
C SER A 143 -1.79 10.12 5.17
N VAL A 144 -1.61 11.43 5.03
CA VAL A 144 -0.27 12.06 5.00
C VAL A 144 0.49 11.87 6.31
N ASN A 145 -0.22 11.70 7.44
CA ASN A 145 0.36 11.51 8.76
C ASN A 145 0.84 10.07 9.01
N TYR A 146 0.50 9.13 8.12
CA TYR A 146 0.77 7.69 8.27
C TYR A 146 1.58 7.15 7.09
N GLN A 147 2.51 7.95 6.60
CA GLN A 147 3.42 7.50 5.54
C GLN A 147 4.27 6.33 6.07
N ILE A 148 4.33 5.24 5.32
CA ILE A 148 5.31 4.20 5.58
C ILE A 148 6.67 4.83 5.27
N ASN A 149 7.41 5.18 6.31
CA ASN A 149 8.84 5.25 6.16
C ASN A 149 9.24 3.81 5.89
N ALA A 150 9.68 3.51 4.68
CA ALA A 150 10.30 2.23 4.40
C ALA A 150 11.51 2.13 5.35
N GLN A 151 11.31 1.48 6.49
CA GLN A 151 12.41 1.19 7.40
C GLN A 151 13.28 0.14 6.72
N THR A 152 14.35 0.61 6.11
CA THR A 152 15.61 -0.10 6.08
C THR A 152 16.12 -0.15 7.53
N PRO A 153 16.82 -1.22 7.99
CA PRO A 153 17.41 -1.25 9.32
C PRO A 153 18.30 -0.02 9.51
N ALA A 154 18.26 0.52 10.72
CA ALA A 154 18.82 1.79 11.13
C ALA A 154 20.20 2.10 10.51
N SER A 155 20.23 3.10 9.65
CA SER A 155 21.40 3.92 9.34
C SER A 155 20.86 5.32 9.03
N THR A 156 21.20 6.26 9.89
CA THR A 156 21.13 7.73 9.81
C THR A 156 20.13 8.30 8.80
N ALA A 157 18.98 8.77 9.31
CA ALA A 157 17.91 9.41 8.55
C ALA A 157 18.40 10.74 7.96
N GLN A 158 18.85 10.71 6.71
CA GLN A 158 18.76 11.87 5.84
C GLN A 158 17.37 11.84 5.18
N SER A 159 16.62 12.91 5.30
CA SER A 159 15.26 13.04 4.73
C SER A 159 15.31 12.86 3.22
N ALA A 160 14.67 11.80 2.71
CA ALA A 160 14.62 11.53 1.28
C ALA A 160 13.87 12.66 0.55
N VAL A 161 14.55 13.32 -0.38
CA VAL A 161 13.98 14.43 -1.15
C VAL A 161 13.19 13.89 -2.34
N LEU A 162 11.94 14.31 -2.48
CA LEU A 162 11.11 13.98 -3.64
C LEU A 162 11.56 14.81 -4.86
N LYS A 163 11.85 14.15 -5.96
CA LYS A 163 12.27 14.73 -7.23
C LYS A 163 11.47 14.15 -8.39
N THR A 164 11.50 14.86 -9.52
CA THR A 164 10.87 14.39 -10.77
C THR A 164 11.92 14.37 -11.88
N LEU A 165 11.91 13.33 -12.72
CA LEU A 165 12.84 13.23 -13.83
C LEU A 165 12.62 14.36 -14.84
N ALA A 166 13.68 15.09 -15.17
CA ALA A 166 13.68 16.14 -16.18
C ALA A 166 13.76 15.56 -17.60
N ARG A 167 14.21 14.33 -17.75
CA ARG A 167 14.39 13.61 -19.01
C ARG A 167 14.29 12.10 -18.81
N ASN A 168 14.12 11.37 -19.91
CA ASN A 168 14.22 9.91 -19.88
C ASN A 168 15.58 9.48 -19.34
N THR A 169 15.59 8.57 -18.36
CA THR A 169 16.82 8.20 -17.66
C THR A 169 16.84 6.74 -17.24
N ASN A 170 18.03 6.17 -17.13
CA ASN A 170 18.24 4.81 -16.69
C ASN A 170 18.42 4.72 -15.17
N LEU A 171 17.61 3.90 -14.52
CA LEU A 171 17.89 3.39 -13.18
C LEU A 171 18.83 2.19 -13.30
N ARG A 172 19.97 2.25 -12.65
CA ARG A 172 21.03 1.23 -12.74
C ARG A 172 21.20 0.46 -11.45
N THR A 173 21.67 -0.76 -11.56
CA THR A 173 21.94 -1.61 -10.39
C THR A 173 23.19 -1.19 -9.63
N GLU A 174 24.15 -0.57 -10.33
CA GLU A 174 25.39 -0.03 -9.76
C GLU A 174 25.63 1.39 -10.28
N PRO A 175 26.36 2.25 -9.54
CA PRO A 175 26.58 3.63 -9.92
C PRO A 175 27.66 3.78 -11.03
N ASN A 176 27.42 3.14 -12.16
CA ASN A 176 28.26 3.21 -13.36
C ASN A 176 27.43 3.06 -14.63
N THR A 177 27.98 3.47 -15.78
CA THR A 177 27.26 3.46 -17.06
C THR A 177 27.19 2.09 -17.74
N ARG A 178 27.85 1.07 -17.19
CA ARG A 178 27.94 -0.27 -17.78
C ARG A 178 27.02 -1.30 -17.08
N SER A 179 26.52 -0.99 -15.88
CA SER A 179 25.64 -1.90 -15.15
C SER A 179 24.26 -2.03 -15.81
N ASN A 180 23.53 -3.10 -15.47
CA ASN A 180 22.17 -3.31 -15.93
C ASN A 180 21.28 -2.08 -15.66
N ALA A 181 20.42 -1.75 -16.60
CA ALA A 181 19.61 -0.55 -16.55
C ALA A 181 18.13 -0.82 -16.89
N THR A 182 17.24 -0.06 -16.25
CA THR A 182 15.83 0.04 -16.61
C THR A 182 15.55 1.50 -16.98
N LEU A 183 15.02 1.74 -18.18
CA LEU A 183 14.67 3.09 -18.63
C LEU A 183 13.41 3.58 -17.92
N TYR A 184 13.44 4.80 -17.42
CA TYR A 184 12.30 5.55 -16.92
C TYR A 184 12.10 6.82 -17.74
N LEU A 185 10.83 7.14 -18.02
CA LEU A 185 10.48 8.32 -18.82
C LEU A 185 10.60 9.60 -17.99
N ALA A 186 10.72 10.73 -18.68
CA ALA A 186 10.60 12.05 -18.06
C ALA A 186 9.29 12.15 -17.24
N ASP A 187 9.26 13.03 -16.26
CA ASP A 187 8.17 13.21 -15.29
C ASP A 187 7.90 12.02 -14.33
N THR A 188 8.69 10.93 -14.41
CA THR A 188 8.70 9.90 -13.37
C THR A 188 9.15 10.51 -12.05
N THR A 189 8.34 10.34 -11.01
CA THR A 189 8.67 10.81 -9.65
C THR A 189 9.47 9.77 -8.89
N LEU A 190 10.48 10.21 -8.16
CA LEU A 190 11.37 9.37 -7.36
C LEU A 190 11.74 10.04 -6.03
N TYR A 191 12.23 9.25 -5.10
CA TYR A 191 12.86 9.72 -3.87
C TYR A 191 14.37 9.61 -4.01
N VAL A 192 15.07 10.70 -3.74
CA VAL A 192 16.54 10.66 -3.57
C VAL A 192 16.81 10.18 -2.14
N LEU A 193 17.35 8.99 -2.02
CA LEU A 193 17.65 8.35 -0.72
C LEU A 193 18.99 8.84 -0.18
N GLU A 194 19.99 8.90 -1.05
CA GLU A 194 21.32 9.37 -0.74
C GLU A 194 21.86 10.14 -1.96
N SER A 195 22.38 11.34 -1.74
CA SER A 195 22.97 12.15 -2.81
C SER A 195 24.47 11.93 -2.89
N ALA A 196 24.99 12.00 -4.12
CA ALA A 196 26.43 11.94 -4.41
C ALA A 196 27.15 10.71 -3.85
N VAL A 197 26.45 9.55 -3.82
CA VAL A 197 26.98 8.29 -3.24
C VAL A 197 28.19 7.74 -3.98
N ALA A 198 28.38 8.12 -5.26
CA ALA A 198 29.54 7.71 -6.05
C ALA A 198 29.85 8.73 -7.15
N GLN A 199 31.12 8.77 -7.56
CA GLN A 199 31.56 9.40 -8.79
C GLN A 199 32.16 8.34 -9.70
N SER A 200 31.60 8.19 -10.90
CA SER A 200 32.04 7.20 -11.86
C SER A 200 31.78 7.69 -13.30
N ASN A 201 32.74 7.47 -14.19
CA ASN A 201 32.64 7.83 -15.60
C ASN A 201 32.29 9.30 -15.86
N GLY A 202 32.82 10.22 -15.02
CA GLY A 202 32.55 11.66 -15.09
C GLY A 202 31.13 12.08 -14.61
N TYR A 203 30.40 11.20 -13.93
CA TYR A 203 29.09 11.48 -13.40
C TYR A 203 29.05 11.32 -11.89
N THR A 204 28.24 12.16 -11.23
CA THR A 204 27.85 11.98 -9.84
C THR A 204 26.54 11.20 -9.81
N TRP A 205 26.47 10.20 -8.94
CA TRP A 205 25.36 9.28 -8.84
C TRP A 205 24.65 9.43 -7.50
N ASP A 206 23.33 9.42 -7.54
CA ASP A 206 22.49 9.37 -6.37
C ASP A 206 21.82 8.00 -6.28
N LYS A 207 21.67 7.50 -5.05
CA LYS A 207 20.81 6.36 -4.78
C LYS A 207 19.37 6.84 -4.71
N VAL A 208 18.51 6.22 -5.49
CA VAL A 208 17.13 6.67 -5.65
C VAL A 208 16.14 5.50 -5.54
N ARG A 209 14.89 5.83 -5.23
CA ARG A 209 13.77 4.89 -5.26
C ARG A 209 12.66 5.45 -6.14
N ILE A 210 12.24 4.70 -7.14
CA ILE A 210 11.13 5.08 -8.03
C ILE A 210 9.82 5.03 -7.25
N ARG A 211 9.08 6.12 -7.24
CA ARG A 211 7.85 6.26 -6.47
C ARG A 211 6.78 5.25 -6.88
N VAL A 212 6.61 5.02 -8.17
CA VAL A 212 5.51 4.20 -8.73
C VAL A 212 5.64 2.71 -8.44
N ASN A 213 6.85 2.17 -8.31
CA ASN A 213 7.07 0.73 -8.14
C ASN A 213 8.05 0.36 -7.02
N GLY A 214 8.59 1.34 -6.29
CA GLY A 214 9.51 1.13 -5.19
C GLY A 214 10.90 0.61 -5.58
N LYS A 215 11.20 0.46 -6.89
CA LYS A 215 12.50 -0.06 -7.35
C LYS A 215 13.62 0.90 -6.98
N GLU A 216 14.65 0.40 -6.33
CA GLU A 216 15.85 1.15 -5.97
C GLU A 216 16.98 0.92 -6.95
N GLY A 217 17.88 1.89 -7.02
CA GLY A 217 19.07 1.85 -7.86
C GLY A 217 19.78 3.20 -7.88
N TYR A 218 20.57 3.39 -8.91
CA TYR A 218 21.41 4.57 -9.04
C TYR A 218 21.05 5.37 -10.30
N MET A 219 20.95 6.69 -10.16
CA MET A 219 20.73 7.64 -11.25
C MET A 219 21.75 8.78 -11.22
N ILE A 220 22.07 9.31 -12.38
CA ILE A 220 22.90 10.51 -12.51
C ILE A 220 22.11 11.70 -11.96
N ASN A 221 22.66 12.41 -10.98
CA ASN A 221 21.94 13.44 -10.21
C ASN A 221 21.47 14.65 -11.03
N LYS A 222 22.06 14.93 -12.16
CA LYS A 222 21.63 16.02 -13.09
C LYS A 222 20.37 15.68 -13.92
N ASN A 223 19.78 14.51 -13.76
CA ASN A 223 18.66 14.05 -14.58
C ASN A 223 17.28 14.34 -13.98
N TYR A 224 17.21 15.00 -12.82
CA TYR A 224 15.94 15.38 -12.19
C TYR A 224 15.93 16.84 -11.72
N LYS A 225 14.72 17.36 -11.50
CA LYS A 225 14.39 18.72 -11.07
C LYS A 225 13.63 18.74 -9.75
#